data_7cf86a01d1c22365be79ccf98131ea64
#
_entry.id   7cf86a01d1c22365be79ccf98131ea64
#
_cell.length_a   1.000
_cell.length_b   1.000
_cell.length_c   1.000
_cell.angle_alpha   90.00
_cell.angle_beta   90.00
_cell.angle_gamma   90.00
#
_symmetry.space_group_name_H-M   'P 1'
#
loop_
_entity.id
_entity.type
_entity.pdbx_description
1 polymer ?
#
loop_
_entity_poly.entity_id
_entity_poly.type
_entity_poly.pdbx_seq_one_letter_code
_entity_poly.pdbx_strand_id
1 'polypeptide(L)'
;MTDNAAKYVAAIDQGTTSSRCIVFDHNGAIVAVDQREHRQIFPRPGWVEHDATEIWSKVQAVVAGAIAKAGLRADQISALGITNQRETTVLWDRATGKPVHNAIVWQDTRTAALCNQLGGPDGQDRFREQTGLPLASYFSGPKAAWLLDNVPGLRARAERGEIAFGTIDSWLIWNLTGGTDGGQHVTDVTNAGRTMLMNLETLQWDTSILAAMNVPEAVLPEIRSSAEVYGTAVGQLAGVPVASALGDQQAAVFGQACYDVGTAKNTYGTGSFLLLNTGNRPVPSKNGLLTTMGYKIGSEAPVYCLEGSIAITGALVQWFRDQLGIIRTADEIEPLAASVEDNGGAYIVPAFSGLFAPYWRSDARGVVTGLTRYVTKAHLARAVLEATSWQTREVVDAMFQDSGVQITTLKVDGGMTKNNLLMQHQADVLGVPVIRPKVSETTCLGAAYAAGLATGVWNDLDELKSHWQKDVEWTPGMETSVRDREYHNWRKAVEKSFGWLEDGEG
;
A
#
# COMPACT_ATOMS: atom_id res chain seq x y z
N MET A 1 -3.29 -39.08 -19.77
CA MET A 1 -2.01 -38.38 -19.94
C MET A 1 -2.27 -36.96 -19.47
N THR A 2 -1.94 -36.66 -18.22
CA THR A 2 -2.05 -35.31 -17.67
C THR A 2 -1.01 -34.45 -18.38
N ASP A 3 -1.50 -33.49 -19.13
CA ASP A 3 -0.69 -32.51 -19.84
C ASP A 3 0.09 -31.69 -18.81
N ASN A 4 1.35 -32.01 -18.63
CA ASN A 4 2.28 -31.35 -17.69
C ASN A 4 2.85 -30.09 -18.38
N ALA A 5 2.01 -29.34 -19.08
CA ALA A 5 2.39 -28.05 -19.61
C ALA A 5 2.71 -27.13 -18.42
N ALA A 6 3.88 -26.51 -18.43
CA ALA A 6 4.29 -25.57 -17.41
C ALA A 6 3.20 -24.50 -17.25
N LYS A 7 2.64 -24.39 -16.05
CA LYS A 7 1.61 -23.40 -15.75
C LYS A 7 2.29 -22.08 -15.36
N TYR A 8 1.90 -21.00 -16.02
CA TYR A 8 2.37 -19.66 -15.70
C TYR A 8 1.22 -18.81 -15.17
N VAL A 9 1.54 -17.88 -14.29
CA VAL A 9 0.59 -16.89 -13.78
C VAL A 9 1.11 -15.51 -14.11
N ALA A 10 0.26 -14.67 -14.70
CA ALA A 10 0.58 -13.27 -14.92
C ALA A 10 -0.03 -12.40 -13.84
N ALA A 11 0.64 -11.33 -13.47
CA ALA A 11 0.11 -10.33 -12.56
C ALA A 11 0.36 -8.91 -13.08
N ILE A 12 -0.65 -8.07 -12.97
CA ILE A 12 -0.61 -6.64 -13.25
C ILE A 12 -0.41 -5.91 -11.92
N ASP A 13 0.58 -5.04 -11.86
CA ASP A 13 0.80 -4.09 -10.78
C ASP A 13 0.62 -2.67 -11.33
N GLN A 14 -0.52 -2.06 -11.02
CA GLN A 14 -0.81 -0.69 -11.42
C GLN A 14 -0.48 0.26 -10.26
N GLY A 15 0.77 0.72 -10.21
CA GLY A 15 1.27 1.64 -9.19
C GLY A 15 0.95 3.12 -9.47
N THR A 16 1.36 4.00 -8.57
CA THR A 16 1.09 5.44 -8.68
C THR A 16 1.77 6.08 -9.89
N THR A 17 2.96 5.62 -10.27
CA THR A 17 3.75 6.26 -11.36
C THR A 17 3.86 5.40 -12.61
N SER A 18 3.58 4.10 -12.51
CA SER A 18 3.77 3.17 -13.62
C SER A 18 2.83 1.97 -13.53
N SER A 19 2.61 1.33 -14.67
CA SER A 19 1.98 0.01 -14.76
C SER A 19 3.04 -1.02 -15.09
N ARG A 20 2.95 -2.19 -14.49
CA ARG A 20 3.87 -3.32 -14.67
C ARG A 20 3.08 -4.60 -14.89
N CYS A 21 3.63 -5.51 -15.68
CA CYS A 21 3.16 -6.89 -15.75
C CYS A 21 4.34 -7.83 -15.55
N ILE A 22 4.17 -8.81 -14.67
CA ILE A 22 5.16 -9.85 -14.39
C ILE A 22 4.52 -11.21 -14.66
N VAL A 23 5.27 -12.08 -15.34
CA VAL A 23 4.92 -13.49 -15.52
C VAL A 23 5.77 -14.31 -14.56
N PHE A 24 5.12 -15.17 -13.79
CA PHE A 24 5.74 -16.09 -12.83
C PHE A 24 5.57 -17.54 -13.28
N ASP A 25 6.55 -18.37 -12.97
CA ASP A 25 6.43 -19.82 -13.08
C ASP A 25 5.75 -20.42 -11.82
N HIS A 26 5.56 -21.74 -11.80
CA HIS A 26 4.94 -22.45 -10.69
C HIS A 26 5.74 -22.34 -9.37
N ASN A 27 7.04 -22.05 -9.43
CA ASN A 27 7.87 -21.87 -8.23
C ASN A 27 7.85 -20.41 -7.72
N GLY A 28 7.05 -19.53 -8.34
CA GLY A 28 7.04 -18.10 -8.04
C GLY A 28 8.24 -17.32 -8.56
N ALA A 29 9.06 -17.94 -9.45
CA ALA A 29 10.18 -17.25 -10.06
C ALA A 29 9.73 -16.35 -11.21
N ILE A 30 10.39 -15.20 -11.35
CA ILE A 30 10.10 -14.23 -12.42
C ILE A 30 10.60 -14.76 -13.75
N VAL A 31 9.70 -14.91 -14.73
CA VAL A 31 10.01 -15.33 -16.11
C VAL A 31 10.21 -14.11 -17.00
N ALA A 32 9.34 -13.11 -16.91
CA ALA A 32 9.44 -11.89 -17.69
C ALA A 32 8.78 -10.71 -16.98
N VAL A 33 9.26 -9.51 -17.30
CA VAL A 33 8.76 -8.23 -16.79
C VAL A 33 8.64 -7.23 -17.92
N ASP A 34 7.54 -6.47 -17.95
CA ASP A 34 7.42 -5.22 -18.70
C ASP A 34 6.85 -4.14 -17.80
N GLN A 35 7.36 -2.91 -17.91
CA GLN A 35 6.93 -1.77 -17.11
C GLN A 35 6.91 -0.51 -17.96
N ARG A 36 5.89 0.33 -17.73
CA ARG A 36 5.74 1.63 -18.41
C ARG A 36 5.19 2.68 -17.47
N GLU A 37 5.79 3.84 -17.50
CA GLU A 37 5.32 5.02 -16.77
C GLU A 37 4.07 5.60 -17.45
N HIS A 38 3.24 6.29 -16.67
CA HIS A 38 2.14 7.11 -17.12
C HIS A 38 2.25 8.52 -16.56
N ARG A 39 1.59 9.47 -17.19
CA ARG A 39 1.68 10.87 -16.87
C ARG A 39 1.00 11.17 -15.53
N GLN A 40 1.69 11.96 -14.71
CA GLN A 40 1.15 12.59 -13.51
C GLN A 40 0.58 13.95 -13.88
N ILE A 41 -0.64 14.27 -13.45
CA ILE A 41 -1.36 15.49 -13.78
C ILE A 41 -1.60 16.28 -12.49
N PHE A 42 -1.16 17.53 -12.47
CA PHE A 42 -1.26 18.44 -11.32
C PHE A 42 -2.05 19.70 -11.72
N PRO A 43 -3.39 19.67 -11.73
CA PRO A 43 -4.20 20.79 -12.24
C PRO A 43 -4.12 22.04 -11.36
N ARG A 44 -3.94 21.86 -10.04
CA ARG A 44 -3.83 22.92 -9.02
C ARG A 44 -2.93 22.45 -7.86
N PRO A 45 -2.45 23.34 -6.99
CA PRO A 45 -1.74 22.95 -5.77
C PRO A 45 -2.57 21.96 -4.95
N GLY A 46 -1.96 20.83 -4.57
CA GLY A 46 -2.59 19.75 -3.83
C GLY A 46 -3.52 18.82 -4.65
N TRP A 47 -3.75 19.11 -5.93
CA TRP A 47 -4.54 18.25 -6.81
C TRP A 47 -3.65 17.30 -7.60
N VAL A 48 -4.00 16.01 -7.58
CA VAL A 48 -3.25 14.96 -8.30
C VAL A 48 -4.23 14.08 -9.06
N GLU A 49 -4.03 13.96 -10.35
CA GLU A 49 -4.91 13.21 -11.26
C GLU A 49 -4.12 12.29 -12.18
N HIS A 50 -4.77 11.20 -12.60
CA HIS A 50 -4.32 10.31 -13.66
C HIS A 50 -5.38 10.21 -14.77
N ASP A 51 -4.94 10.07 -16.02
CA ASP A 51 -5.81 9.67 -17.10
C ASP A 51 -6.05 8.15 -17.04
N ALA A 52 -7.26 7.74 -16.66
CA ALA A 52 -7.62 6.33 -16.55
C ALA A 52 -7.57 5.60 -17.91
N THR A 53 -7.75 6.32 -19.03
CA THR A 53 -7.59 5.76 -20.37
C THR A 53 -6.13 5.50 -20.70
N GLU A 54 -5.24 6.39 -20.29
CA GLU A 54 -3.79 6.17 -20.41
C GLU A 54 -3.35 4.98 -19.57
N ILE A 55 -3.81 4.87 -18.30
CA ILE A 55 -3.54 3.71 -17.44
C ILE A 55 -3.94 2.42 -18.15
N TRP A 56 -5.17 2.34 -18.69
CA TRP A 56 -5.63 1.16 -19.42
C TRP A 56 -4.74 0.84 -20.61
N SER A 57 -4.38 1.84 -21.42
CA SER A 57 -3.46 1.67 -22.55
C SER A 57 -2.10 1.14 -22.15
N LYS A 58 -1.54 1.65 -21.02
CA LYS A 58 -0.26 1.16 -20.48
C LYS A 58 -0.38 -0.28 -19.97
N VAL A 59 -1.47 -0.62 -19.30
CA VAL A 59 -1.73 -2.00 -18.85
C VAL A 59 -1.77 -2.96 -20.02
N GLN A 60 -2.50 -2.65 -21.09
CA GLN A 60 -2.50 -3.47 -22.31
C GLN A 60 -1.09 -3.64 -22.88
N ALA A 61 -0.33 -2.56 -22.92
CA ALA A 61 1.03 -2.57 -23.46
C ALA A 61 2.02 -3.39 -22.63
N VAL A 62 1.95 -3.32 -21.27
CA VAL A 62 2.85 -4.10 -20.41
C VAL A 62 2.47 -5.58 -20.38
N VAL A 63 1.19 -5.91 -20.49
CA VAL A 63 0.73 -7.29 -20.63
C VAL A 63 1.28 -7.89 -21.93
N ALA A 64 1.12 -7.20 -23.06
CA ALA A 64 1.68 -7.63 -24.34
C ALA A 64 3.19 -7.81 -24.27
N GLY A 65 3.88 -6.82 -23.70
CA GLY A 65 5.33 -6.82 -23.56
C GLY A 65 5.85 -7.97 -22.71
N ALA A 66 5.22 -8.24 -21.56
CA ALA A 66 5.62 -9.33 -20.67
C ALA A 66 5.41 -10.72 -21.31
N ILE A 67 4.24 -10.95 -21.93
CA ILE A 67 3.94 -12.21 -22.63
C ILE A 67 4.90 -12.43 -23.79
N ALA A 68 5.18 -11.41 -24.59
CA ALA A 68 6.12 -11.50 -25.70
C ALA A 68 7.55 -11.80 -25.23
N LYS A 69 8.02 -11.12 -24.15
CA LYS A 69 9.35 -11.37 -23.56
C LYS A 69 9.47 -12.78 -22.96
N ALA A 70 8.37 -13.31 -22.42
CA ALA A 70 8.32 -14.68 -21.92
C ALA A 70 8.29 -15.73 -23.05
N GLY A 71 7.99 -15.34 -24.28
CA GLY A 71 7.79 -16.26 -25.40
C GLY A 71 6.55 -17.15 -25.27
N LEU A 72 5.54 -16.68 -24.53
CA LEU A 72 4.35 -17.44 -24.22
C LEU A 72 3.15 -17.01 -25.06
N ARG A 73 2.15 -17.90 -25.13
CA ARG A 73 0.80 -17.64 -25.65
C ARG A 73 -0.20 -17.55 -24.50
N ALA A 74 -1.35 -16.93 -24.73
CA ALA A 74 -2.40 -16.78 -23.71
C ALA A 74 -2.85 -18.12 -23.11
N ASP A 75 -2.92 -19.19 -23.91
CA ASP A 75 -3.32 -20.54 -23.47
C ASP A 75 -2.32 -21.22 -22.50
N GLN A 76 -1.13 -20.66 -22.33
CA GLN A 76 -0.13 -21.10 -21.36
C GLN A 76 -0.20 -20.31 -20.02
N ILE A 77 -1.02 -19.25 -19.97
CA ILE A 77 -1.25 -18.48 -18.75
C ILE A 77 -2.51 -19.02 -18.08
N SER A 78 -2.33 -19.54 -16.86
CA SER A 78 -3.41 -20.20 -16.10
C SER A 78 -4.30 -19.21 -15.35
N ALA A 79 -3.77 -18.04 -15.00
CA ALA A 79 -4.50 -17.01 -14.28
C ALA A 79 -3.85 -15.63 -14.48
N LEU A 80 -4.67 -14.59 -14.32
CA LEU A 80 -4.26 -13.19 -14.25
C LEU A 80 -4.66 -12.61 -12.90
N GLY A 81 -3.68 -12.11 -12.16
CA GLY A 81 -3.89 -11.35 -10.92
C GLY A 81 -3.74 -9.84 -11.14
N ILE A 82 -4.38 -9.06 -10.28
CA ILE A 82 -4.32 -7.60 -10.29
C ILE A 82 -3.92 -7.10 -8.90
N THR A 83 -2.97 -6.19 -8.87
CA THR A 83 -2.72 -5.34 -7.71
C THR A 83 -2.61 -3.89 -8.17
N ASN A 84 -2.96 -2.96 -7.29
CA ASN A 84 -3.09 -1.56 -7.69
C ASN A 84 -2.80 -0.60 -6.55
N GLN A 85 -2.41 0.64 -6.91
CA GLN A 85 -2.47 1.78 -6.01
C GLN A 85 -3.88 1.88 -5.43
N ARG A 86 -3.97 1.99 -4.11
CA ARG A 86 -5.26 2.02 -3.41
C ARG A 86 -5.92 3.40 -3.51
N GLU A 87 -7.19 3.50 -3.19
CA GLU A 87 -8.00 4.72 -3.00
C GLU A 87 -8.16 5.62 -4.24
N THR A 88 -7.34 5.47 -5.26
CA THR A 88 -7.46 6.26 -6.51
C THR A 88 -8.81 5.97 -7.17
N THR A 89 -9.58 7.03 -7.40
CA THR A 89 -11.01 6.97 -7.70
C THR A 89 -11.28 7.25 -9.16
N VAL A 90 -12.02 6.34 -9.82
CA VAL A 90 -12.47 6.46 -11.22
C VAL A 90 -13.99 6.38 -11.28
N LEU A 91 -14.62 7.32 -12.01
CA LEU A 91 -16.01 7.21 -12.43
C LEU A 91 -16.08 7.15 -13.96
N TRP A 92 -16.90 6.23 -14.49
CA TRP A 92 -17.05 6.08 -15.94
C TRP A 92 -18.49 5.83 -16.35
N ASP A 93 -18.80 6.18 -17.57
CA ASP A 93 -20.06 5.94 -18.22
C ASP A 93 -20.19 4.47 -18.63
N ARG A 94 -21.24 3.79 -18.15
CA ARG A 94 -21.42 2.35 -18.41
C ARG A 94 -21.70 2.04 -19.89
N ALA A 95 -22.36 2.96 -20.60
CA ALA A 95 -22.75 2.75 -22.00
C ALA A 95 -21.57 2.95 -22.96
N THR A 96 -20.68 3.87 -22.64
CA THR A 96 -19.53 4.22 -23.52
C THR A 96 -18.21 3.68 -23.05
N GLY A 97 -18.11 3.23 -21.79
CA GLY A 97 -16.87 2.81 -21.15
C GLY A 97 -15.86 3.95 -20.92
N LYS A 98 -16.28 5.22 -21.09
CA LYS A 98 -15.36 6.37 -20.97
C LYS A 98 -15.36 6.95 -19.56
N PRO A 99 -14.19 7.24 -18.98
CA PRO A 99 -14.11 8.01 -17.76
C PRO A 99 -14.80 9.38 -17.91
N VAL A 100 -15.55 9.80 -16.90
CA VAL A 100 -16.25 11.10 -16.90
C VAL A 100 -15.37 12.25 -16.44
N HIS A 101 -14.25 11.92 -15.81
CA HIS A 101 -13.22 12.82 -15.32
C HIS A 101 -11.90 12.03 -15.21
N ASN A 102 -10.75 12.70 -15.12
CA ASN A 102 -9.52 12.03 -14.71
C ASN A 102 -9.70 11.32 -13.35
N ALA A 103 -8.99 10.23 -13.14
CA ALA A 103 -8.96 9.57 -11.84
C ALA A 103 -8.36 10.52 -10.79
N ILE A 104 -9.02 10.65 -9.64
CA ILE A 104 -8.50 11.43 -8.51
C ILE A 104 -7.61 10.51 -7.67
N VAL A 105 -6.32 10.84 -7.60
CA VAL A 105 -5.28 10.00 -6.96
C VAL A 105 -5.39 10.06 -5.44
N TRP A 106 -4.93 9.03 -4.76
CA TRP A 106 -4.91 8.92 -3.30
C TRP A 106 -4.18 10.10 -2.59
N GLN A 107 -3.20 10.72 -3.26
CA GLN A 107 -2.43 11.87 -2.77
C GLN A 107 -3.19 13.20 -2.83
N ASP A 108 -4.33 13.24 -3.55
CA ASP A 108 -5.09 14.46 -3.81
C ASP A 108 -5.77 14.99 -2.54
N THR A 109 -5.65 16.28 -2.29
CA THR A 109 -6.18 16.93 -1.08
C THR A 109 -7.42 17.79 -1.31
N ARG A 110 -7.99 17.81 -2.55
CA ARG A 110 -9.14 18.69 -2.90
C ARG A 110 -10.38 18.47 -2.02
N THR A 111 -10.53 17.28 -1.44
CA THR A 111 -11.70 16.96 -0.60
C THR A 111 -11.49 17.25 0.88
N ALA A 112 -10.40 17.90 1.29
CA ALA A 112 -10.13 18.18 2.70
C ALA A 112 -11.24 18.99 3.37
N ALA A 113 -11.74 20.04 2.71
CA ALA A 113 -12.87 20.84 3.22
C ALA A 113 -14.15 20.01 3.35
N LEU A 114 -14.44 19.12 2.38
CA LEU A 114 -15.58 18.20 2.45
C LEU A 114 -15.44 17.22 3.62
N CYS A 115 -14.25 16.68 3.85
CA CYS A 115 -13.98 15.80 4.99
C CYS A 115 -14.22 16.53 6.32
N ASN A 116 -13.74 17.76 6.47
CA ASN A 116 -14.00 18.58 7.67
C ASN A 116 -15.50 18.82 7.88
N GLN A 117 -16.24 19.12 6.83
CA GLN A 117 -17.68 19.30 6.89
C GLN A 117 -18.40 18.00 7.28
N LEU A 118 -18.03 16.88 6.67
CA LEU A 118 -18.59 15.55 6.94
C LEU A 118 -18.29 15.10 8.37
N GLY A 119 -17.12 15.43 8.92
CA GLY A 119 -16.74 15.08 10.29
C GLY A 119 -17.71 15.63 11.35
N GLY A 120 -18.17 16.85 11.17
CA GLY A 120 -19.06 17.50 12.13
C GLY A 120 -18.48 17.50 13.56
N PRO A 121 -19.28 17.21 14.58
CA PRO A 121 -18.81 17.17 15.98
C PRO A 121 -17.88 15.98 16.27
N ASP A 122 -17.96 14.90 15.51
CA ASP A 122 -17.18 13.67 15.72
C ASP A 122 -15.81 13.73 15.02
N GLY A 123 -15.59 14.76 14.21
CA GLY A 123 -14.34 15.00 13.50
C GLY A 123 -13.94 13.84 12.57
N GLN A 124 -12.64 13.56 12.55
CA GLN A 124 -12.09 12.49 11.69
C GLN A 124 -12.54 11.07 12.08
N ASP A 125 -13.04 10.87 13.29
CA ASP A 125 -13.42 9.54 13.80
C ASP A 125 -14.88 9.16 13.52
N ARG A 126 -15.66 10.04 12.88
CA ARG A 126 -17.09 9.84 12.61
C ARG A 126 -17.44 8.47 12.03
N PHE A 127 -16.61 7.91 11.15
CA PHE A 127 -16.87 6.62 10.48
C PHE A 127 -15.84 5.54 10.86
N ARG A 128 -14.99 5.82 11.86
CA ARG A 128 -13.88 4.93 12.22
C ARG A 128 -14.37 3.57 12.73
N GLU A 129 -15.46 3.53 13.49
CA GLU A 129 -16.01 2.28 14.01
C GLU A 129 -16.42 1.32 12.89
N GLN A 130 -17.08 1.84 11.84
CA GLN A 130 -17.55 1.05 10.72
C GLN A 130 -16.44 0.70 9.73
N THR A 131 -15.51 1.64 9.48
CA THR A 131 -14.55 1.52 8.36
C THR A 131 -13.12 1.19 8.78
N GLY A 132 -12.78 1.37 10.07
CA GLY A 132 -11.41 1.28 10.57
C GLY A 132 -10.51 2.46 10.17
N LEU A 133 -11.06 3.49 9.53
CA LEU A 133 -10.32 4.57 8.88
C LEU A 133 -10.72 5.94 9.46
N PRO A 134 -9.77 6.88 9.60
CA PRO A 134 -10.10 8.27 9.86
C PRO A 134 -10.69 8.92 8.62
N LEU A 135 -11.65 9.83 8.77
CA LEU A 135 -12.19 10.61 7.65
C LEU A 135 -11.13 11.57 7.11
N ALA A 136 -10.66 11.29 5.90
CA ALA A 136 -9.59 12.04 5.26
C ALA A 136 -9.74 12.06 3.72
N SER A 137 -9.14 13.08 3.10
CA SER A 137 -9.07 13.19 1.63
C SER A 137 -8.32 12.04 0.95
N TYR A 138 -7.58 11.26 1.70
CA TYR A 138 -6.84 10.09 1.28
C TYR A 138 -7.75 9.02 0.65
N PHE A 139 -8.94 8.78 1.20
CA PHE A 139 -9.85 7.69 0.85
C PHE A 139 -10.81 8.04 -0.30
N SER A 140 -11.40 7.01 -0.93
CA SER A 140 -12.15 7.15 -2.18
C SER A 140 -13.53 7.80 -2.03
N GLY A 141 -14.25 7.55 -0.94
CA GLY A 141 -15.62 8.02 -0.73
C GLY A 141 -15.77 9.54 -0.89
N PRO A 142 -14.96 10.36 -0.19
CA PRO A 142 -14.99 11.82 -0.38
C PRO A 142 -14.67 12.26 -1.82
N LYS A 143 -13.78 11.55 -2.54
CA LYS A 143 -13.46 11.84 -3.96
C LYS A 143 -14.64 11.53 -4.87
N ALA A 144 -15.34 10.41 -4.64
CA ALA A 144 -16.55 10.05 -5.37
C ALA A 144 -17.65 11.09 -5.15
N ALA A 145 -17.92 11.49 -3.90
CA ALA A 145 -18.87 12.53 -3.56
C ALA A 145 -18.54 13.85 -4.26
N TRP A 146 -17.26 14.26 -4.24
CA TRP A 146 -16.81 15.46 -4.92
C TRP A 146 -17.04 15.41 -6.43
N LEU A 147 -16.72 14.30 -7.09
CA LEU A 147 -16.95 14.12 -8.53
C LEU A 147 -18.44 14.23 -8.88
N LEU A 148 -19.31 13.58 -8.10
CA LEU A 148 -20.75 13.61 -8.30
C LEU A 148 -21.31 15.04 -8.22
N ASP A 149 -20.75 15.89 -7.38
CA ASP A 149 -21.21 17.26 -7.18
C ASP A 149 -20.57 18.28 -8.14
N ASN A 150 -19.35 18.01 -8.61
CA ASN A 150 -18.60 19.01 -9.39
C ASN A 150 -18.54 18.73 -10.89
N VAL A 151 -18.91 17.50 -11.36
CA VAL A 151 -19.05 17.22 -12.79
C VAL A 151 -20.51 17.48 -13.21
N PRO A 152 -20.74 18.40 -14.12
CA PRO A 152 -22.11 18.81 -14.48
C PRO A 152 -23.01 17.62 -14.90
N GLY A 153 -24.17 17.48 -14.26
CA GLY A 153 -25.16 16.47 -14.56
C GLY A 153 -24.81 15.04 -14.15
N LEU A 154 -23.64 14.83 -13.53
CA LEU A 154 -23.14 13.50 -13.20
C LEU A 154 -24.00 12.84 -12.12
N ARG A 155 -24.42 13.56 -11.08
CA ARG A 155 -25.24 13.03 -10.00
C ARG A 155 -26.53 12.41 -10.49
N ALA A 156 -27.29 13.13 -11.30
CA ALA A 156 -28.56 12.63 -11.86
C ALA A 156 -28.38 11.37 -12.72
N ARG A 157 -27.25 11.27 -13.42
CA ARG A 157 -26.89 10.08 -14.21
C ARG A 157 -26.49 8.91 -13.31
N ALA A 158 -25.78 9.18 -12.23
CA ALA A 158 -25.36 8.21 -11.22
C ALA A 158 -26.58 7.60 -10.50
N GLU A 159 -27.56 8.42 -10.12
CA GLU A 159 -28.82 7.98 -9.51
C GLU A 159 -29.64 7.08 -10.44
N ARG A 160 -29.53 7.26 -11.77
CA ARG A 160 -30.17 6.37 -12.76
C ARG A 160 -29.36 5.11 -13.08
N GLY A 161 -28.18 4.91 -12.42
CA GLY A 161 -27.33 3.75 -12.67
C GLY A 161 -26.54 3.78 -13.98
N GLU A 162 -26.43 4.95 -14.62
CA GLU A 162 -25.68 5.12 -15.88
C GLU A 162 -24.16 5.21 -15.67
N ILE A 163 -23.74 5.44 -14.44
CA ILE A 163 -22.32 5.65 -14.05
C ILE A 163 -21.87 4.49 -13.20
N ALA A 164 -20.62 4.07 -13.42
CA ALA A 164 -19.91 3.15 -12.56
C ALA A 164 -18.83 3.90 -11.78
N PHE A 165 -18.64 3.52 -10.53
CA PHE A 165 -17.55 3.92 -9.65
C PHE A 165 -16.62 2.75 -9.42
N GLY A 166 -15.33 3.01 -9.25
CA GLY A 166 -14.37 2.03 -8.76
C GLY A 166 -13.05 2.65 -8.36
N THR A 167 -12.29 1.86 -7.65
CA THR A 167 -10.84 2.01 -7.56
C THR A 167 -10.20 1.41 -8.80
N ILE A 168 -8.88 1.48 -8.92
CA ILE A 168 -8.19 1.07 -10.15
C ILE A 168 -8.43 -0.41 -10.49
N ASP A 169 -8.54 -1.29 -9.49
CA ASP A 169 -8.90 -2.71 -9.70
C ASP A 169 -10.21 -2.86 -10.47
N SER A 170 -11.28 -2.17 -10.04
CA SER A 170 -12.59 -2.23 -10.71
C SER A 170 -12.51 -1.74 -12.16
N TRP A 171 -11.76 -0.66 -12.40
CA TRP A 171 -11.52 -0.13 -13.74
C TRP A 171 -10.80 -1.14 -14.64
N LEU A 172 -9.77 -1.82 -14.09
CA LEU A 172 -9.01 -2.82 -14.83
C LEU A 172 -9.82 -4.08 -15.07
N ILE A 173 -10.52 -4.61 -14.04
CA ILE A 173 -11.38 -5.80 -14.19
C ILE A 173 -12.46 -5.55 -15.23
N TRP A 174 -13.16 -4.40 -15.16
CA TRP A 174 -14.16 -4.01 -16.15
C TRP A 174 -13.61 -4.10 -17.58
N ASN A 175 -12.49 -3.46 -17.84
CA ASN A 175 -11.90 -3.43 -19.18
C ASN A 175 -11.33 -4.78 -19.62
N LEU A 176 -10.68 -5.52 -18.71
CA LEU A 176 -10.11 -6.83 -19.00
C LEU A 176 -11.17 -7.87 -19.35
N THR A 177 -12.37 -7.76 -18.78
CA THR A 177 -13.45 -8.75 -18.93
C THR A 177 -14.48 -8.38 -19.99
N GLY A 178 -14.28 -7.30 -20.76
CA GLY A 178 -15.11 -6.96 -21.90
C GLY A 178 -15.61 -5.51 -21.97
N GLY A 179 -15.43 -4.72 -20.92
CA GLY A 179 -15.87 -3.32 -20.91
C GLY A 179 -17.39 -3.19 -21.12
N THR A 180 -17.79 -2.45 -22.16
CA THR A 180 -19.21 -2.29 -22.53
C THR A 180 -19.87 -3.58 -23.03
N ASP A 181 -19.10 -4.59 -23.38
CA ASP A 181 -19.56 -5.87 -23.90
C ASP A 181 -19.58 -6.96 -22.82
N GLY A 182 -20.12 -6.65 -21.64
CA GLY A 182 -20.31 -7.61 -20.55
C GLY A 182 -19.19 -7.61 -19.50
N GLY A 183 -18.40 -6.55 -19.43
CA GLY A 183 -17.36 -6.36 -18.43
C GLY A 183 -17.90 -6.44 -17.00
N GLN A 184 -17.14 -7.11 -16.14
CA GLN A 184 -17.53 -7.32 -14.75
C GLN A 184 -17.24 -6.08 -13.91
N HIS A 185 -18.25 -5.55 -13.22
CA HIS A 185 -18.14 -4.40 -12.34
C HIS A 185 -18.01 -4.87 -10.89
N VAL A 186 -16.79 -5.25 -10.51
CA VAL A 186 -16.46 -5.82 -9.21
C VAL A 186 -15.26 -5.13 -8.60
N THR A 187 -15.13 -5.23 -7.29
CA THR A 187 -13.94 -4.87 -6.51
C THR A 187 -13.67 -5.94 -5.46
N ASP A 188 -12.46 -6.04 -4.95
CA ASP A 188 -12.17 -6.94 -3.85
C ASP A 188 -12.36 -6.26 -2.49
N VAL A 189 -12.44 -7.08 -1.42
CA VAL A 189 -12.61 -6.58 -0.06
C VAL A 189 -11.48 -5.65 0.39
N THR A 190 -10.25 -5.82 -0.13
CA THR A 190 -9.11 -4.99 0.29
C THR A 190 -9.20 -3.59 -0.32
N ASN A 191 -9.57 -3.46 -1.59
CA ASN A 191 -9.81 -2.18 -2.24
C ASN A 191 -11.12 -1.53 -1.73
N ALA A 192 -12.21 -2.29 -1.58
CA ALA A 192 -13.45 -1.80 -1.00
C ALA A 192 -13.24 -1.25 0.42
N GLY A 193 -12.45 -1.94 1.25
CA GLY A 193 -12.09 -1.50 2.61
C GLY A 193 -11.32 -0.18 2.64
N ARG A 194 -10.72 0.25 1.53
CA ARG A 194 -10.00 1.55 1.44
C ARG A 194 -10.86 2.66 0.85
N THR A 195 -12.11 2.37 0.50
CA THR A 195 -13.01 3.41 -0.03
C THR A 195 -13.62 4.31 1.03
N MET A 196 -13.61 3.91 2.31
CA MET A 196 -14.39 4.52 3.39
C MET A 196 -15.92 4.37 3.18
N LEU A 197 -16.36 3.47 2.33
CA LEU A 197 -17.77 3.19 2.03
C LEU A 197 -18.19 1.79 2.47
N MET A 198 -17.23 0.89 2.71
CA MET A 198 -17.47 -0.49 3.15
C MET A 198 -17.42 -0.59 4.67
N ASN A 199 -18.36 -1.33 5.24
CA ASN A 199 -18.33 -1.72 6.63
C ASN A 199 -17.41 -2.95 6.82
N LEU A 200 -16.41 -2.84 7.73
CA LEU A 200 -15.39 -3.87 7.93
C LEU A 200 -15.92 -5.17 8.55
N GLU A 201 -17.04 -5.13 9.29
CA GLU A 201 -17.61 -6.33 9.92
C GLU A 201 -18.49 -7.10 8.93
N THR A 202 -19.34 -6.38 8.19
CA THR A 202 -20.30 -7.00 7.26
C THR A 202 -19.70 -7.28 5.90
N LEU A 203 -18.58 -6.63 5.53
CA LEU A 203 -17.95 -6.62 4.21
C LEU A 203 -18.92 -6.19 3.09
N GLN A 204 -19.87 -5.32 3.42
CA GLN A 204 -20.84 -4.75 2.49
C GLN A 204 -20.72 -3.24 2.48
N TRP A 205 -21.25 -2.60 1.45
CA TRP A 205 -21.38 -1.16 1.40
C TRP A 205 -22.28 -0.69 2.55
N ASP A 206 -21.78 0.31 3.33
CA ASP A 206 -22.52 0.82 4.49
C ASP A 206 -23.52 1.89 4.04
N THR A 207 -24.81 1.57 4.13
CA THR A 207 -25.89 2.47 3.67
C THR A 207 -25.94 3.79 4.43
N SER A 208 -25.54 3.80 5.71
CA SER A 208 -25.50 5.02 6.52
C SER A 208 -24.38 5.97 6.07
N ILE A 209 -23.22 5.41 5.71
CA ILE A 209 -22.08 6.17 5.17
C ILE A 209 -22.41 6.68 3.76
N LEU A 210 -22.99 5.81 2.91
CA LEU A 210 -23.42 6.21 1.58
C LEU A 210 -24.41 7.38 1.63
N ALA A 211 -25.38 7.34 2.54
CA ALA A 211 -26.33 8.43 2.74
C ALA A 211 -25.62 9.70 3.25
N ALA A 212 -24.70 9.57 4.21
CA ALA A 212 -23.95 10.72 4.75
C ALA A 212 -23.06 11.40 3.71
N MET A 213 -22.44 10.63 2.83
CA MET A 213 -21.59 11.14 1.74
C MET A 213 -22.39 11.43 0.46
N ASN A 214 -23.70 11.16 0.45
CA ASN A 214 -24.56 11.32 -0.70
C ASN A 214 -24.02 10.59 -1.96
N VAL A 215 -23.57 9.35 -1.79
CA VAL A 215 -23.10 8.47 -2.88
C VAL A 215 -24.20 7.46 -3.21
N PRO A 216 -24.75 7.46 -4.43
CA PRO A 216 -25.77 6.50 -4.82
C PRO A 216 -25.22 5.07 -4.86
N GLU A 217 -25.94 4.11 -4.27
CA GLU A 217 -25.53 2.70 -4.29
C GLU A 217 -25.43 2.14 -5.74
N ALA A 218 -26.22 2.67 -6.66
CA ALA A 218 -26.25 2.27 -8.07
C ALA A 218 -24.91 2.43 -8.81
N VAL A 219 -23.99 3.26 -8.30
CA VAL A 219 -22.66 3.42 -8.91
C VAL A 219 -21.66 2.38 -8.45
N LEU A 220 -21.90 1.68 -7.34
CA LEU A 220 -20.92 0.85 -6.66
C LEU A 220 -20.73 -0.51 -7.34
N PRO A 221 -19.49 -1.05 -7.34
CA PRO A 221 -19.22 -2.41 -7.80
C PRO A 221 -19.71 -3.45 -6.78
N GLU A 222 -19.86 -4.70 -7.22
CA GLU A 222 -20.03 -5.84 -6.33
C GLU A 222 -18.71 -6.08 -5.56
N ILE A 223 -18.80 -6.24 -4.24
CA ILE A 223 -17.63 -6.60 -3.42
C ILE A 223 -17.44 -8.12 -3.45
N ARG A 224 -16.26 -8.56 -3.85
CA ARG A 224 -15.89 -9.96 -3.98
C ARG A 224 -14.66 -10.30 -3.14
N SER A 225 -14.35 -11.58 -3.07
CA SER A 225 -13.12 -12.08 -2.43
C SER A 225 -11.86 -11.62 -3.16
N SER A 226 -10.73 -11.49 -2.48
CA SER A 226 -9.46 -11.10 -3.10
C SER A 226 -8.89 -12.20 -4.02
N ALA A 227 -9.18 -13.47 -3.72
CA ALA A 227 -8.78 -14.63 -4.51
C ALA A 227 -10.03 -15.37 -4.98
N GLU A 228 -10.52 -15.03 -6.17
CA GLU A 228 -11.73 -15.54 -6.78
C GLU A 228 -11.72 -15.22 -8.29
N VAL A 229 -12.31 -16.10 -9.11
CA VAL A 229 -12.45 -15.84 -10.55
C VAL A 229 -13.59 -14.83 -10.76
N TYR A 230 -13.25 -13.62 -11.17
CA TYR A 230 -14.22 -12.55 -11.47
C TYR A 230 -14.84 -12.67 -12.86
N GLY A 231 -14.07 -13.19 -13.81
CA GLY A 231 -14.48 -13.35 -15.20
C GLY A 231 -13.30 -13.83 -16.04
N THR A 232 -13.50 -13.81 -17.35
CA THR A 232 -12.48 -14.24 -18.32
C THR A 232 -11.99 -13.03 -19.10
N ALA A 233 -10.68 -12.91 -19.21
CA ALA A 233 -10.05 -11.83 -19.96
C ALA A 233 -10.39 -11.91 -21.46
N VAL A 234 -10.48 -10.74 -22.08
CA VAL A 234 -10.61 -10.57 -23.54
C VAL A 234 -9.29 -10.04 -24.15
N GLY A 235 -9.26 -9.90 -25.45
CA GLY A 235 -8.11 -9.34 -26.17
C GLY A 235 -6.89 -10.26 -26.12
N GLN A 236 -5.72 -9.76 -25.72
CA GLN A 236 -4.45 -10.48 -25.76
C GLN A 236 -4.37 -11.70 -24.83
N LEU A 237 -5.11 -11.65 -23.72
CA LEU A 237 -5.26 -12.74 -22.76
C LEU A 237 -6.61 -13.42 -22.87
N ALA A 238 -7.24 -13.41 -24.07
CA ALA A 238 -8.55 -14.03 -24.28
C ALA A 238 -8.58 -15.46 -23.75
N GLY A 239 -9.55 -15.75 -22.87
CA GLY A 239 -9.73 -17.05 -22.24
C GLY A 239 -9.01 -17.23 -20.89
N VAL A 240 -8.13 -16.33 -20.50
CA VAL A 240 -7.43 -16.39 -19.21
C VAL A 240 -8.36 -15.88 -18.09
N PRO A 241 -8.54 -16.63 -16.98
CA PRO A 241 -9.28 -16.16 -15.82
C PRO A 241 -8.64 -14.93 -15.18
N VAL A 242 -9.41 -13.87 -14.94
CA VAL A 242 -9.06 -12.75 -14.04
C VAL A 242 -9.47 -13.19 -12.65
N ALA A 243 -8.49 -13.54 -11.80
CA ALA A 243 -8.75 -14.40 -10.65
C ALA A 243 -8.26 -13.84 -9.31
N SER A 244 -7.74 -12.62 -9.28
CA SER A 244 -7.47 -11.90 -8.04
C SER A 244 -7.44 -10.39 -8.24
N ALA A 245 -7.78 -9.68 -7.16
CA ALA A 245 -7.51 -8.26 -6.98
C ALA A 245 -7.13 -8.00 -5.52
N LEU A 246 -6.10 -7.19 -5.31
CA LEU A 246 -5.63 -6.76 -4.00
C LEU A 246 -5.05 -5.34 -4.10
N GLY A 247 -5.31 -4.52 -3.08
CA GLY A 247 -4.52 -3.30 -2.91
C GLY A 247 -3.03 -3.61 -2.80
N ASP A 248 -2.17 -2.71 -3.25
CA ASP A 248 -0.71 -2.95 -3.35
C ASP A 248 -0.07 -3.41 -2.04
N GLN A 249 -0.45 -2.81 -0.91
CA GLN A 249 0.10 -3.18 0.39
C GLN A 249 -0.43 -4.53 0.88
N GLN A 250 -1.67 -4.86 0.57
CA GLN A 250 -2.30 -6.15 0.86
C GLN A 250 -1.71 -7.27 -0.02
N ALA A 251 -1.48 -6.97 -1.28
CA ALA A 251 -0.77 -7.88 -2.18
C ALA A 251 0.64 -8.17 -1.66
N ALA A 252 1.35 -7.16 -1.14
CA ALA A 252 2.66 -7.37 -0.51
C ALA A 252 2.57 -8.24 0.76
N VAL A 253 1.52 -8.10 1.59
CA VAL A 253 1.25 -9.04 2.71
C VAL A 253 1.13 -10.47 2.21
N PHE A 254 0.36 -10.66 1.12
CA PHE A 254 0.12 -11.98 0.54
C PHE A 254 1.38 -12.57 -0.08
N GLY A 255 2.13 -11.79 -0.87
CA GLY A 255 3.39 -12.22 -1.51
C GLY A 255 4.56 -12.43 -0.55
N GLN A 256 4.53 -11.76 0.60
CA GLN A 256 5.45 -12.01 1.72
C GLN A 256 5.05 -13.25 2.55
N ALA A 257 3.99 -13.97 2.16
CA ALA A 257 3.45 -15.09 2.93
C ALA A 257 3.23 -14.73 4.42
N CYS A 258 2.63 -13.56 4.67
CA CYS A 258 2.24 -13.13 6.02
C CYS A 258 0.85 -13.68 6.36
N TYR A 259 0.70 -15.00 6.38
CA TYR A 259 -0.59 -15.68 6.56
C TYR A 259 -0.92 -15.96 8.02
N ASP A 260 0.09 -16.03 8.90
CA ASP A 260 -0.10 -16.29 10.31
C ASP A 260 -0.25 -15.00 11.12
N VAL A 261 -1.06 -15.05 12.18
CA VAL A 261 -1.20 -13.94 13.14
C VAL A 261 0.17 -13.61 13.74
N GLY A 262 0.51 -12.34 13.83
CA GLY A 262 1.80 -11.85 14.31
C GLY A 262 2.90 -11.77 13.24
N THR A 263 2.63 -12.21 12.02
CA THR A 263 3.54 -11.92 10.90
C THR A 263 3.28 -10.53 10.35
N ALA A 264 4.35 -9.82 10.04
CA ALA A 264 4.28 -8.44 9.56
C ALA A 264 5.18 -8.25 8.35
N LYS A 265 4.77 -7.34 7.47
CA LYS A 265 5.61 -6.84 6.39
C LYS A 265 5.80 -5.34 6.49
N ASN A 266 6.94 -4.84 6.05
CA ASN A 266 7.17 -3.41 5.87
C ASN A 266 7.82 -3.15 4.51
N THR A 267 7.16 -2.33 3.70
CA THR A 267 7.67 -1.90 2.40
C THR A 267 8.37 -0.55 2.56
N TYR A 268 9.69 -0.52 2.33
CA TYR A 268 10.54 0.67 2.48
C TYR A 268 10.74 1.39 1.13
N GLY A 269 9.94 2.42 0.91
CA GLY A 269 10.01 3.31 -0.24
C GLY A 269 10.39 4.74 0.14
N THR A 270 9.78 5.73 -0.49
CA THR A 270 9.85 7.16 -0.11
C THR A 270 9.36 7.35 1.32
N GLY A 271 8.20 6.77 1.66
CA GLY A 271 7.74 6.44 2.98
C GLY A 271 7.74 4.92 3.19
N SER A 272 7.22 4.46 4.33
CA SER A 272 7.08 3.03 4.60
C SER A 272 5.66 2.69 5.02
N PHE A 273 5.24 1.47 4.66
CA PHE A 273 3.92 0.94 4.98
C PHE A 273 4.08 -0.41 5.67
N LEU A 274 3.78 -0.42 6.96
CA LEU A 274 3.85 -1.61 7.80
C LEU A 274 2.45 -2.17 8.01
N LEU A 275 2.26 -3.46 7.68
CA LEU A 275 1.03 -4.19 7.93
C LEU A 275 1.31 -5.41 8.81
N LEU A 276 0.52 -5.55 9.88
CA LEU A 276 0.54 -6.67 10.81
C LEU A 276 -0.73 -7.50 10.63
N ASN A 277 -0.60 -8.79 10.37
CA ASN A 277 -1.72 -9.72 10.39
C ASN A 277 -2.23 -9.90 11.83
N THR A 278 -3.48 -9.46 12.07
CA THR A 278 -4.15 -9.52 13.39
C THR A 278 -5.18 -10.65 13.50
N GLY A 279 -5.36 -11.43 12.43
CA GLY A 279 -6.29 -12.57 12.39
C GLY A 279 -7.63 -12.23 11.74
N ASN A 280 -8.68 -12.96 12.15
CA ASN A 280 -9.98 -12.98 11.48
C ASN A 280 -11.02 -12.01 12.07
N ARG A 281 -10.61 -11.07 12.90
CA ARG A 281 -11.47 -10.03 13.45
C ARG A 281 -10.82 -8.66 13.33
N PRO A 282 -11.60 -7.61 13.05
CA PRO A 282 -11.05 -6.26 13.02
C PRO A 282 -10.59 -5.84 14.43
N VAL A 283 -9.43 -5.22 14.53
CA VAL A 283 -8.88 -4.66 15.77
C VAL A 283 -9.00 -3.14 15.69
N PRO A 284 -9.87 -2.51 16.49
CA PRO A 284 -9.98 -1.05 16.53
C PRO A 284 -8.68 -0.44 17.06
N SER A 285 -8.14 0.56 16.35
CA SER A 285 -6.95 1.27 16.81
C SER A 285 -7.32 2.49 17.65
N LYS A 286 -6.66 2.64 18.82
CA LYS A 286 -6.68 3.81 19.67
C LYS A 286 -5.38 4.62 19.59
N ASN A 287 -4.38 4.07 18.90
CA ASN A 287 -3.05 4.66 18.75
C ASN A 287 -2.80 5.20 17.33
N GLY A 288 -3.88 5.59 16.62
CA GLY A 288 -3.78 6.27 15.33
C GLY A 288 -3.43 5.36 14.13
N LEU A 289 -3.48 4.04 14.28
CA LEU A 289 -3.30 3.11 13.17
C LEU A 289 -4.59 2.96 12.36
N LEU A 290 -4.48 2.36 11.19
CA LEU A 290 -5.63 1.99 10.38
C LEU A 290 -5.95 0.51 10.61
N THR A 291 -7.24 0.21 10.79
CA THR A 291 -7.73 -1.17 10.71
C THR A 291 -8.17 -1.42 9.27
N THR A 292 -7.62 -2.44 8.64
CA THR A 292 -7.85 -2.69 7.21
C THR A 292 -7.98 -4.19 6.92
N MET A 293 -8.54 -4.51 5.77
CA MET A 293 -8.54 -5.88 5.26
C MET A 293 -7.12 -6.29 4.89
N GLY A 294 -6.70 -7.47 5.27
CA GLY A 294 -5.49 -8.12 4.76
C GLY A 294 -5.75 -8.82 3.43
N TYR A 295 -6.71 -9.74 3.42
CA TYR A 295 -7.21 -10.45 2.24
C TYR A 295 -8.43 -11.32 2.59
N LYS A 296 -9.09 -11.84 1.55
CA LYS A 296 -10.14 -12.87 1.68
C LYS A 296 -9.97 -13.90 0.56
N ILE A 297 -10.08 -15.18 0.87
CA ILE A 297 -9.96 -16.28 -0.10
C ILE A 297 -11.33 -16.95 -0.23
N GLY A 298 -11.95 -16.84 -1.39
CA GLY A 298 -13.25 -17.46 -1.67
C GLY A 298 -14.25 -17.24 -0.53
N SER A 299 -14.77 -18.33 0.03
CA SER A 299 -15.73 -18.33 1.14
C SER A 299 -15.07 -18.36 2.54
N GLU A 300 -13.75 -18.39 2.65
CA GLU A 300 -13.06 -18.42 3.94
C GLU A 300 -13.28 -17.15 4.74
N ALA A 301 -12.97 -17.22 6.04
CA ALA A 301 -13.02 -16.06 6.92
C ALA A 301 -12.01 -14.98 6.43
N PRO A 302 -12.38 -13.70 6.52
CA PRO A 302 -11.48 -12.63 6.14
C PRO A 302 -10.29 -12.53 7.10
N VAL A 303 -9.17 -12.04 6.59
CA VAL A 303 -7.99 -11.68 7.40
C VAL A 303 -7.90 -10.18 7.49
N TYR A 304 -7.67 -9.68 8.70
CA TYR A 304 -7.51 -8.25 8.99
C TYR A 304 -6.07 -7.91 9.33
N CYS A 305 -5.72 -6.67 9.09
CA CYS A 305 -4.42 -6.11 9.44
C CYS A 305 -4.59 -4.78 10.18
N LEU A 306 -3.63 -4.48 11.06
CA LEU A 306 -3.32 -3.11 11.42
C LEU A 306 -2.29 -2.56 10.46
N GLU A 307 -2.53 -1.33 9.98
CA GLU A 307 -1.61 -0.62 9.07
C GLU A 307 -1.09 0.64 9.73
N GLY A 308 0.23 0.81 9.72
CA GLY A 308 0.90 2.05 10.10
C GLY A 308 1.73 2.59 8.94
N SER A 309 1.53 3.87 8.63
CA SER A 309 2.25 4.57 7.57
C SER A 309 3.29 5.51 8.18
N ILE A 310 4.52 5.44 7.66
CA ILE A 310 5.62 6.33 8.00
C ILE A 310 5.88 7.20 6.77
N ALA A 311 5.63 8.50 6.88
CA ALA A 311 5.65 9.40 5.72
C ALA A 311 7.05 9.55 5.12
N ILE A 312 8.08 9.63 5.97
CA ILE A 312 9.44 10.00 5.58
C ILE A 312 10.43 8.92 6.02
N THR A 313 10.86 8.10 5.05
CA THR A 313 11.94 7.12 5.22
C THR A 313 12.99 7.31 4.11
N GLY A 314 12.82 6.76 2.92
CA GLY A 314 13.71 7.00 1.79
C GLY A 314 13.79 8.47 1.37
N ALA A 315 12.72 9.23 1.58
CA ALA A 315 12.71 10.67 1.38
C ALA A 315 13.72 11.42 2.27
N LEU A 316 14.01 10.91 3.47
CA LEU A 316 15.04 11.49 4.34
C LEU A 316 16.46 11.33 3.74
N VAL A 317 16.73 10.16 3.16
CA VAL A 317 17.99 9.90 2.44
C VAL A 317 18.12 10.80 1.22
N GLN A 318 17.00 10.98 0.46
CA GLN A 318 16.97 11.89 -0.69
C GLN A 318 17.21 13.34 -0.26
N TRP A 319 16.56 13.79 0.81
CA TRP A 319 16.78 15.13 1.38
C TRP A 319 18.23 15.35 1.82
N PHE A 320 18.83 14.34 2.47
CA PHE A 320 20.23 14.37 2.90
C PHE A 320 21.22 14.48 1.73
N ARG A 321 20.86 13.86 0.59
CA ARG A 321 21.58 13.95 -0.69
C ARG A 321 21.33 15.28 -1.40
N ASP A 322 20.06 15.63 -1.66
CA ASP A 322 19.70 16.67 -2.62
C ASP A 322 19.71 18.08 -2.02
N GLN A 323 19.32 18.20 -0.74
CA GLN A 323 19.24 19.50 -0.07
C GLN A 323 20.49 19.81 0.75
N LEU A 324 21.07 18.82 1.41
CA LEU A 324 22.29 19.02 2.21
C LEU A 324 23.58 18.76 1.43
N GLY A 325 23.52 17.99 0.36
CA GLY A 325 24.69 17.68 -0.47
C GLY A 325 25.79 16.88 0.27
N ILE A 326 25.44 16.16 1.33
CA ILE A 326 26.41 15.42 2.16
C ILE A 326 26.85 14.13 1.48
N ILE A 327 25.98 13.53 0.69
CA ILE A 327 26.23 12.37 -0.17
C ILE A 327 25.83 12.72 -1.61
N ARG A 328 26.40 12.04 -2.62
CA ARG A 328 26.11 12.28 -4.04
C ARG A 328 25.09 11.29 -4.59
N THR A 329 25.11 10.07 -4.07
CA THR A 329 24.17 9.00 -4.39
C THR A 329 23.59 8.40 -3.12
N ALA A 330 22.40 7.79 -3.19
CA ALA A 330 21.78 7.16 -2.02
C ALA A 330 22.64 6.02 -1.45
N ASP A 331 23.37 5.30 -2.30
CA ASP A 331 24.20 4.17 -1.89
C ASP A 331 25.44 4.61 -1.06
N GLU A 332 25.85 5.89 -1.13
CA GLU A 332 26.97 6.40 -0.32
C GLU A 332 26.63 6.53 1.17
N ILE A 333 25.34 6.50 1.56
CA ILE A 333 24.95 6.71 2.94
C ILE A 333 25.39 5.55 3.84
N GLU A 334 25.29 4.30 3.39
CA GLU A 334 25.66 3.13 4.19
C GLU A 334 27.13 3.12 4.55
N PRO A 335 28.10 3.20 3.61
CA PRO A 335 29.51 3.24 3.96
C PRO A 335 29.89 4.46 4.78
N LEU A 336 29.23 5.61 4.57
CA LEU A 336 29.46 6.80 5.41
C LEU A 336 28.99 6.57 6.85
N ALA A 337 27.79 6.05 7.05
CA ALA A 337 27.22 5.73 8.36
C ALA A 337 27.99 4.62 9.08
N ALA A 338 28.48 3.62 8.33
CA ALA A 338 29.28 2.50 8.88
C ALA A 338 30.71 2.91 9.30
N SER A 339 31.17 4.11 8.93
CA SER A 339 32.49 4.62 9.33
C SER A 339 32.56 5.10 10.78
N VAL A 340 31.44 5.09 11.51
CA VAL A 340 31.32 5.41 12.94
C VAL A 340 30.56 4.29 13.66
N GLU A 341 30.83 4.14 14.96
CA GLU A 341 30.22 3.07 15.76
C GLU A 341 28.75 3.34 16.10
N ASP A 342 28.38 4.62 16.32
CA ASP A 342 27.05 5.07 16.71
C ASP A 342 26.68 6.41 16.06
N ASN A 343 25.56 7.00 16.45
CA ASN A 343 25.11 8.30 15.96
C ASN A 343 25.74 9.50 16.69
N GLY A 344 26.70 9.30 17.60
CA GLY A 344 27.35 10.35 18.39
C GLY A 344 26.40 11.10 19.33
N GLY A 345 25.25 10.53 19.66
CA GLY A 345 24.17 11.15 20.42
C GLY A 345 23.27 12.09 19.61
N ALA A 346 23.43 12.15 18.28
CA ALA A 346 22.60 12.97 17.41
C ALA A 346 21.38 12.17 16.92
N TYR A 347 20.20 12.81 16.92
CA TYR A 347 18.94 12.25 16.42
C TYR A 347 18.33 13.20 15.39
N ILE A 348 17.74 12.63 14.34
CA ILE A 348 17.01 13.37 13.30
C ILE A 348 15.57 12.86 13.28
N VAL A 349 14.63 13.75 13.58
CA VAL A 349 13.20 13.45 13.47
C VAL A 349 12.68 14.07 12.18
N PRO A 350 12.29 13.26 11.16
CA PRO A 350 11.98 13.79 9.84
C PRO A 350 10.50 14.21 9.68
N ALA A 351 10.00 15.05 10.58
CA ALA A 351 8.64 15.54 10.55
C ALA A 351 8.46 16.65 9.49
N PHE A 352 8.85 16.42 8.23
CA PHE A 352 8.86 17.43 7.17
C PHE A 352 7.47 17.99 6.83
N SER A 353 6.44 17.14 6.97
CA SER A 353 5.03 17.50 6.77
C SER A 353 4.18 17.08 7.98
N GLY A 354 4.75 17.19 9.17
CA GLY A 354 4.17 16.65 10.39
C GLY A 354 4.56 15.20 10.65
N LEU A 355 4.00 14.62 11.69
CA LEU A 355 4.17 13.21 12.06
C LEU A 355 2.84 12.48 11.86
N PHE A 356 2.91 11.26 11.27
CA PHE A 356 1.80 10.34 11.11
C PHE A 356 1.65 9.45 12.35
N ALA A 357 1.13 8.25 12.18
CA ALA A 357 1.00 7.31 13.29
C ALA A 357 2.32 7.12 14.06
N PRO A 358 2.28 7.03 15.40
CA PRO A 358 1.09 7.10 16.24
C PRO A 358 0.68 8.52 16.66
N TYR A 359 1.39 9.56 16.25
CA TYR A 359 1.31 10.90 16.82
C TYR A 359 0.22 11.79 16.21
N TRP A 360 0.03 11.72 14.89
CA TRP A 360 -0.88 12.58 14.11
C TRP A 360 -0.75 14.08 14.44
N ARG A 361 0.51 14.57 14.40
CA ARG A 361 0.88 15.95 14.71
C ARG A 361 1.22 16.73 13.43
N SER A 362 0.26 17.49 12.92
CA SER A 362 0.46 18.37 11.76
C SER A 362 1.33 19.58 12.08
N ASP A 363 1.38 20.00 13.34
CA ASP A 363 2.18 21.10 13.88
C ASP A 363 3.66 20.76 14.05
N ALA A 364 4.04 19.47 14.01
CA ALA A 364 5.42 19.05 14.11
C ALA A 364 6.23 19.41 12.85
N ARG A 365 7.51 19.74 13.05
CA ARG A 365 8.49 19.92 11.97
C ARG A 365 9.79 19.18 12.30
N GLY A 366 10.57 18.90 11.23
CA GLY A 366 11.84 18.18 11.35
C GLY A 366 12.82 18.86 12.30
N VAL A 367 13.45 18.06 13.17
CA VAL A 367 14.49 18.54 14.09
C VAL A 367 15.74 17.68 14.00
N VAL A 368 16.89 18.31 14.23
CA VAL A 368 18.17 17.66 14.51
C VAL A 368 18.57 18.05 15.92
N THR A 369 18.76 17.08 16.80
CA THR A 369 19.08 17.33 18.21
C THR A 369 20.28 16.51 18.66
N GLY A 370 20.83 16.83 19.85
CA GLY A 370 21.98 16.11 20.41
C GLY A 370 23.34 16.48 19.80
N LEU A 371 23.43 17.58 19.06
CA LEU A 371 24.67 18.02 18.42
C LEU A 371 25.71 18.47 19.44
N THR A 372 26.91 17.94 19.29
CA THR A 372 28.11 18.36 19.99
C THR A 372 29.28 18.57 19.00
N ARG A 373 30.40 19.06 19.42
CA ARG A 373 31.61 19.21 18.56
C ARG A 373 32.17 17.87 18.07
N TYR A 374 31.74 16.77 18.67
CA TYR A 374 32.09 15.39 18.28
C TYR A 374 31.34 14.91 17.03
N VAL A 375 30.11 15.38 16.83
CA VAL A 375 29.24 14.92 15.75
C VAL A 375 29.80 15.34 14.41
N THR A 376 30.00 14.38 13.52
CA THR A 376 30.46 14.55 12.14
C THR A 376 29.35 14.23 11.15
N LYS A 377 29.60 14.42 9.85
CA LYS A 377 28.67 14.02 8.79
C LYS A 377 28.35 12.51 8.79
N ALA A 378 29.30 11.68 9.28
CA ALA A 378 29.09 10.23 9.39
C ALA A 378 28.07 9.89 10.50
N HIS A 379 28.14 10.56 11.64
CA HIS A 379 27.15 10.42 12.71
C HIS A 379 25.76 10.89 12.24
N LEU A 380 25.69 11.98 11.47
CA LEU A 380 24.42 12.42 10.88
C LEU A 380 23.87 11.41 9.86
N ALA A 381 24.71 10.83 9.02
CA ALA A 381 24.30 9.76 8.10
C ALA A 381 23.75 8.54 8.86
N ARG A 382 24.39 8.19 9.99
CA ARG A 382 23.92 7.14 10.89
C ARG A 382 22.55 7.49 11.48
N ALA A 383 22.38 8.70 12.01
CA ALA A 383 21.11 9.18 12.55
C ALA A 383 19.97 9.21 11.49
N VAL A 384 20.29 9.50 10.21
CA VAL A 384 19.33 9.42 9.08
C VAL A 384 18.80 7.99 8.91
N LEU A 385 19.68 6.99 8.91
CA LEU A 385 19.26 5.58 8.78
C LEU A 385 18.48 5.11 10.02
N GLU A 386 18.99 5.42 11.21
CA GLU A 386 18.38 5.03 12.48
C GLU A 386 16.99 5.63 12.69
N ALA A 387 16.72 6.84 12.18
CA ALA A 387 15.42 7.48 12.23
C ALA A 387 14.32 6.61 11.60
N THR A 388 14.63 5.90 10.50
CA THR A 388 13.70 4.95 9.87
C THR A 388 13.36 3.79 10.80
N SER A 389 14.34 3.24 11.48
CA SER A 389 14.13 2.12 12.42
C SER A 389 13.34 2.52 13.65
N TRP A 390 13.62 3.71 14.20
CA TRP A 390 12.92 4.22 15.38
C TRP A 390 11.44 4.50 15.08
N GLN A 391 11.14 5.14 13.96
CA GLN A 391 9.75 5.35 13.52
C GLN A 391 9.01 4.01 13.34
N THR A 392 9.68 3.00 12.75
CA THR A 392 9.11 1.66 12.61
C THR A 392 8.82 1.04 13.99
N ARG A 393 9.69 1.22 14.98
CA ARG A 393 9.49 0.76 16.36
C ARG A 393 8.24 1.39 16.98
N GLU A 394 8.05 2.69 16.83
CA GLU A 394 6.87 3.39 17.36
C GLU A 394 5.56 2.82 16.77
N VAL A 395 5.55 2.53 15.47
CA VAL A 395 4.39 1.91 14.82
C VAL A 395 4.15 0.48 15.34
N VAL A 396 5.20 -0.32 15.50
CA VAL A 396 5.09 -1.69 16.05
C VAL A 396 4.61 -1.67 17.50
N ASP A 397 5.11 -0.76 18.33
CA ASP A 397 4.67 -0.60 19.71
C ASP A 397 3.18 -0.21 19.78
N ALA A 398 2.72 0.68 18.88
CA ALA A 398 1.30 1.03 18.75
C ALA A 398 0.45 -0.15 18.30
N MET A 399 0.92 -0.96 17.36
CA MET A 399 0.24 -2.19 16.92
C MET A 399 0.06 -3.19 18.07
N PHE A 400 1.09 -3.36 18.88
CA PHE A 400 1.02 -4.23 20.05
C PHE A 400 0.05 -3.70 21.11
N GLN A 401 0.07 -2.38 21.37
CA GLN A 401 -0.85 -1.74 22.33
C GLN A 401 -2.32 -1.90 21.91
N ASP A 402 -2.62 -1.82 20.61
CA ASP A 402 -3.99 -1.94 20.12
C ASP A 402 -4.46 -3.41 20.04
N SER A 403 -3.61 -4.32 19.58
CA SER A 403 -4.01 -5.70 19.26
C SER A 403 -3.64 -6.74 20.31
N GLY A 404 -2.65 -6.46 21.17
CA GLY A 404 -2.01 -7.47 22.01
C GLY A 404 -1.19 -8.48 21.21
N VAL A 405 -1.11 -8.35 19.89
CA VAL A 405 -0.36 -9.26 19.00
C VAL A 405 1.08 -8.83 18.91
N GLN A 406 1.97 -9.67 19.40
CA GLN A 406 3.41 -9.44 19.30
C GLN A 406 3.91 -9.89 17.91
N ILE A 407 4.70 -9.03 17.25
CA ILE A 407 5.37 -9.45 16.02
C ILE A 407 6.46 -10.48 16.37
N THR A 408 6.58 -11.51 15.54
CA THR A 408 7.60 -12.54 15.69
C THR A 408 8.71 -12.40 14.65
N THR A 409 8.42 -11.77 13.55
CA THR A 409 9.31 -11.58 12.42
C THR A 409 8.82 -10.38 11.61
N LEU A 410 9.74 -9.53 11.15
CA LEU A 410 9.43 -8.50 10.18
C LEU A 410 9.97 -8.90 8.81
N LYS A 411 9.09 -9.11 7.84
CA LYS A 411 9.45 -9.31 6.44
C LYS A 411 9.53 -7.97 5.74
N VAL A 412 10.57 -7.76 4.93
CA VAL A 412 10.86 -6.43 4.36
C VAL A 412 11.07 -6.48 2.85
N ASP A 413 10.61 -5.45 2.17
CA ASP A 413 10.85 -5.21 0.75
C ASP A 413 11.00 -3.70 0.46
N GLY A 414 11.22 -3.36 -0.80
CA GLY A 414 11.47 -2.00 -1.23
C GLY A 414 12.95 -1.63 -1.30
N GLY A 415 13.23 -0.47 -1.91
CA GLY A 415 14.59 -0.08 -2.31
C GLY A 415 15.59 0.07 -1.16
N MET A 416 15.14 0.52 0.02
CA MET A 416 16.02 0.74 1.17
C MET A 416 16.50 -0.56 1.83
N THR A 417 15.86 -1.71 1.56
CA THR A 417 16.24 -3.00 2.15
C THR A 417 17.58 -3.56 1.65
N LYS A 418 18.17 -2.90 0.65
CA LYS A 418 19.55 -3.18 0.20
C LYS A 418 20.60 -2.71 1.22
N ASN A 419 20.25 -1.76 2.09
CA ASN A 419 21.14 -1.22 3.13
C ASN A 419 21.16 -2.18 4.33
N ASN A 420 22.27 -2.91 4.47
CA ASN A 420 22.42 -3.92 5.52
C ASN A 420 22.54 -3.29 6.92
N LEU A 421 23.16 -2.11 7.03
CA LEU A 421 23.28 -1.39 8.29
C LEU A 421 21.91 -0.97 8.83
N LEU A 422 21.05 -0.45 7.96
CA LEU A 422 19.66 -0.12 8.31
C LEU A 422 18.89 -1.37 8.74
N MET A 423 18.99 -2.47 7.99
CA MET A 423 18.23 -3.69 8.28
C MET A 423 18.70 -4.37 9.56
N GLN A 424 20.01 -4.38 9.84
CA GLN A 424 20.53 -4.86 11.12
C GLN A 424 20.02 -3.99 12.28
N HIS A 425 20.10 -2.67 12.16
CA HIS A 425 19.59 -1.76 13.17
C HIS A 425 18.07 -1.92 13.37
N GLN A 426 17.33 -2.21 12.30
CA GLN A 426 15.91 -2.50 12.41
C GLN A 426 15.62 -3.77 13.21
N ALA A 427 16.40 -4.84 13.01
CA ALA A 427 16.28 -6.07 13.80
C ALA A 427 16.62 -5.80 15.27
N ASP A 428 17.69 -5.08 15.53
CA ASP A 428 18.15 -4.69 16.87
C ASP A 428 17.10 -3.90 17.64
N VAL A 429 16.51 -2.89 16.98
CA VAL A 429 15.53 -1.98 17.58
C VAL A 429 14.22 -2.70 17.90
N LEU A 430 13.77 -3.58 17.02
CA LEU A 430 12.54 -4.34 17.22
C LEU A 430 12.72 -5.56 18.15
N GLY A 431 13.94 -6.09 18.24
CA GLY A 431 14.24 -7.31 18.99
C GLY A 431 13.67 -8.57 18.33
N VAL A 432 13.41 -8.54 17.01
CA VAL A 432 12.93 -9.68 16.23
C VAL A 432 13.72 -9.80 14.92
N PRO A 433 13.78 -11.00 14.31
CA PRO A 433 14.41 -11.16 13.00
C PRO A 433 13.76 -10.26 11.93
N VAL A 434 14.59 -9.64 11.10
CA VAL A 434 14.19 -8.92 9.88
C VAL A 434 14.64 -9.77 8.69
N ILE A 435 13.73 -10.05 7.75
CA ILE A 435 13.99 -10.97 6.66
C ILE A 435 13.60 -10.36 5.32
N ARG A 436 14.56 -10.33 4.37
CA ARG A 436 14.32 -9.96 2.98
C ARG A 436 14.14 -11.20 2.12
N PRO A 437 13.09 -11.28 1.27
CA PRO A 437 12.89 -12.41 0.36
C PRO A 437 13.80 -12.33 -0.87
N LYS A 438 14.02 -13.46 -1.53
CA LYS A 438 14.74 -13.50 -2.81
C LYS A 438 14.00 -12.76 -3.93
N VAL A 439 12.67 -12.91 -3.99
CA VAL A 439 11.83 -12.19 -4.94
C VAL A 439 11.41 -10.88 -4.31
N SER A 440 12.00 -9.79 -4.74
CA SER A 440 11.72 -8.44 -4.21
C SER A 440 10.40 -7.84 -4.72
N GLU A 441 9.83 -8.38 -5.79
CA GLU A 441 8.57 -7.95 -6.40
C GLU A 441 7.36 -8.59 -5.70
N THR A 442 7.33 -8.49 -4.38
CA THR A 442 6.37 -9.16 -3.50
C THR A 442 4.93 -8.74 -3.75
N THR A 443 4.70 -7.48 -4.13
CA THR A 443 3.38 -6.95 -4.48
C THR A 443 2.77 -7.68 -5.69
N CYS A 444 3.52 -7.75 -6.79
CA CYS A 444 3.07 -8.45 -7.99
C CYS A 444 2.96 -9.96 -7.77
N LEU A 445 3.92 -10.54 -7.02
CA LEU A 445 3.89 -11.96 -6.63
C LEU A 445 2.64 -12.31 -5.81
N GLY A 446 2.24 -11.42 -4.89
CA GLY A 446 1.04 -11.65 -4.08
C GLY A 446 -0.24 -11.71 -4.90
N ALA A 447 -0.39 -10.82 -5.90
CA ALA A 447 -1.50 -10.89 -6.84
C ALA A 447 -1.46 -12.19 -7.68
N ALA A 448 -0.26 -12.61 -8.12
CA ALA A 448 -0.10 -13.87 -8.84
C ALA A 448 -0.47 -15.07 -7.96
N TYR A 449 -0.01 -15.11 -6.71
CA TYR A 449 -0.33 -16.17 -5.77
C TYR A 449 -1.81 -16.28 -5.49
N ALA A 450 -2.49 -15.16 -5.22
CA ALA A 450 -3.94 -15.13 -5.02
C ALA A 450 -4.71 -15.63 -6.26
N ALA A 451 -4.30 -15.21 -7.46
CA ALA A 451 -4.92 -15.66 -8.70
C ALA A 451 -4.69 -17.15 -8.98
N GLY A 452 -3.46 -17.62 -8.75
CA GLY A 452 -3.12 -19.03 -8.93
C GLY A 452 -3.83 -19.94 -7.92
N LEU A 453 -4.00 -19.47 -6.68
CA LEU A 453 -4.79 -20.16 -5.65
C LEU A 453 -6.26 -20.29 -6.08
N ALA A 454 -6.87 -19.20 -6.58
CA ALA A 454 -8.25 -19.20 -7.05
C ALA A 454 -8.49 -20.11 -8.25
N THR A 455 -7.47 -20.42 -9.04
CA THR A 455 -7.55 -21.28 -10.24
C THR A 455 -6.95 -22.66 -10.06
N GLY A 456 -6.45 -23.00 -8.85
CA GLY A 456 -5.86 -24.30 -8.56
C GLY A 456 -4.48 -24.53 -9.21
N VAL A 457 -3.74 -23.46 -9.48
CA VAL A 457 -2.32 -23.54 -9.85
C VAL A 457 -1.52 -23.95 -8.61
N TRP A 458 -1.85 -23.37 -7.47
CA TRP A 458 -1.38 -23.78 -6.13
C TRP A 458 -2.56 -24.27 -5.30
N ASN A 459 -2.33 -25.25 -4.42
CA ASN A 459 -3.40 -25.94 -3.70
C ASN A 459 -3.87 -25.15 -2.47
N ASP A 460 -2.92 -24.56 -1.71
CA ASP A 460 -3.19 -23.91 -0.43
C ASP A 460 -2.08 -22.91 -0.04
N LEU A 461 -2.28 -22.26 1.11
CA LEU A 461 -1.32 -21.29 1.65
C LEU A 461 -0.01 -21.93 2.14
N ASP A 462 -0.02 -23.20 2.51
CA ASP A 462 1.19 -23.91 2.96
C ASP A 462 2.12 -24.19 1.78
N GLU A 463 1.58 -24.53 0.60
CA GLU A 463 2.34 -24.62 -0.63
C GLU A 463 2.96 -23.26 -0.98
N LEU A 464 2.20 -22.18 -0.92
CA LEU A 464 2.70 -20.82 -1.16
C LEU A 464 3.80 -20.41 -0.17
N LYS A 465 3.66 -20.77 1.12
CA LYS A 465 4.73 -20.58 2.12
C LYS A 465 6.02 -21.32 1.73
N SER A 466 5.90 -22.53 1.18
CA SER A 466 7.07 -23.32 0.77
C SER A 466 7.86 -22.70 -0.39
N HIS A 467 7.18 -21.94 -1.25
CA HIS A 467 7.82 -21.19 -2.35
C HIS A 467 8.49 -19.90 -1.87
N TRP A 468 8.09 -19.36 -0.71
CA TRP A 468 8.71 -18.16 -0.18
C TRP A 468 10.14 -18.44 0.29
N GLN A 469 11.12 -17.84 -0.36
CA GLN A 469 12.53 -18.06 -0.09
C GLN A 469 13.17 -16.83 0.52
N LYS A 470 13.87 -17.05 1.63
CA LYS A 470 14.72 -16.06 2.28
C LYS A 470 15.97 -15.78 1.44
N ASP A 471 16.29 -14.49 1.26
CA ASP A 471 17.58 -14.02 0.75
C ASP A 471 18.54 -13.74 1.89
N VAL A 472 18.18 -12.77 2.75
CA VAL A 472 18.98 -12.36 3.91
C VAL A 472 18.10 -12.30 5.15
N GLU A 473 18.68 -12.67 6.28
CA GLU A 473 18.09 -12.50 7.61
C GLU A 473 19.06 -11.77 8.52
N TRP A 474 18.58 -10.73 9.19
CA TRP A 474 19.26 -10.02 10.24
C TRP A 474 18.63 -10.39 11.57
N THR A 475 19.45 -10.90 12.49
CA THR A 475 19.02 -11.26 13.84
C THR A 475 19.39 -10.16 14.83
N PRO A 476 18.56 -9.90 15.86
CA PRO A 476 18.87 -8.91 16.89
C PRO A 476 20.19 -9.23 17.61
N GLY A 477 21.04 -8.22 17.73
CA GLY A 477 22.34 -8.32 18.44
C GLY A 477 22.56 -7.21 19.49
N MET A 478 21.69 -6.18 19.51
CA MET A 478 21.82 -5.07 20.46
C MET A 478 21.33 -5.47 21.85
N GLU A 479 22.14 -5.15 22.86
CA GLU A 479 21.76 -5.33 24.27
C GLU A 479 20.51 -4.52 24.61
N THR A 480 19.58 -5.14 25.37
CA THR A 480 18.28 -4.52 25.71
C THR A 480 18.44 -3.17 26.41
N SER A 481 19.40 -3.05 27.31
CA SER A 481 19.69 -1.80 28.05
C SER A 481 20.14 -0.66 27.13
N VAL A 482 20.90 -0.98 26.08
CA VAL A 482 21.32 -0.02 25.04
C VAL A 482 20.11 0.39 24.22
N ARG A 483 19.37 -0.58 23.71
CA ARG A 483 18.15 -0.35 22.92
C ARG A 483 17.15 0.54 23.65
N ASP A 484 16.88 0.28 24.91
CA ASP A 484 15.88 1.03 25.69
C ASP A 484 16.37 2.45 25.99
N ARG A 485 17.68 2.65 26.24
CA ARG A 485 18.27 3.97 26.40
C ARG A 485 18.18 4.79 25.11
N GLU A 486 18.56 4.21 23.98
CA GLU A 486 18.52 4.90 22.68
C GLU A 486 17.09 5.23 22.27
N TYR A 487 16.13 4.33 22.51
CA TYR A 487 14.72 4.58 22.27
C TYR A 487 14.16 5.71 23.17
N HIS A 488 14.58 5.75 24.42
CA HIS A 488 14.23 6.87 25.30
C HIS A 488 14.74 8.20 24.75
N ASN A 489 15.97 8.24 24.26
CA ASN A 489 16.56 9.44 23.66
C ASN A 489 15.85 9.83 22.35
N TRP A 490 15.50 8.85 21.52
CA TRP A 490 14.67 9.06 20.33
C TRP A 490 13.35 9.74 20.67
N ARG A 491 12.61 9.22 21.64
CA ARG A 491 11.34 9.82 22.08
C ARG A 491 11.48 11.24 22.55
N LYS A 492 12.56 11.56 23.30
CA LYS A 492 12.88 12.93 23.66
C LYS A 492 13.12 13.83 22.45
N ALA A 493 13.75 13.31 21.40
CA ALA A 493 13.96 14.04 20.16
C ALA A 493 12.62 14.30 19.44
N VAL A 494 11.73 13.29 19.39
CA VAL A 494 10.38 13.43 18.81
C VAL A 494 9.59 14.54 19.51
N GLU A 495 9.60 14.59 20.84
CA GLU A 495 8.91 15.63 21.61
C GLU A 495 9.40 17.06 21.27
N LYS A 496 10.67 17.21 20.83
CA LYS A 496 11.22 18.52 20.42
C LYS A 496 10.70 18.99 19.05
N SER A 497 10.07 18.12 18.29
CA SER A 497 9.46 18.47 17.00
C SER A 497 8.04 19.02 17.13
N PHE A 498 7.38 18.87 18.29
CA PHE A 498 6.00 19.28 18.53
C PHE A 498 5.85 20.79 18.73
N GLY A 499 4.68 21.33 18.36
CA GLY A 499 4.36 22.74 18.59
C GLY A 499 5.25 23.70 17.81
N TRP A 500 5.76 23.29 16.66
CA TRP A 500 6.59 24.14 15.82
C TRP A 500 5.78 25.15 15.02
N LEU A 501 4.62 24.73 14.51
CA LEU A 501 3.67 25.64 13.86
C LEU A 501 2.63 26.13 14.87
N GLU A 502 2.31 27.41 14.79
CA GLU A 502 1.21 28.00 15.51
C GLU A 502 -0.12 27.79 14.75
N ASP A 503 -1.26 27.87 15.46
CA ASP A 503 -2.59 27.69 14.87
C ASP A 503 -2.81 28.68 13.72
N GLY A 504 -2.98 28.14 12.49
CA GLY A 504 -3.23 28.94 11.26
C GLY A 504 -2.07 29.02 10.28
N GLU A 505 -0.91 28.40 10.56
CA GLU A 505 0.27 28.41 9.68
C GLU A 505 0.45 27.12 8.84
N GLY A 506 -0.52 26.21 8.82
CA GLY A 506 -0.47 24.90 8.15
C GLY A 506 -1.20 24.82 6.80
#